data_2782c0fc3a3c1f0237b17f567ef5f1f0
#
_entry.id   2782c0fc3a3c1f0237b17f567ef5f1f0
#
_cell.length_a   1.000
_cell.length_b   1.000
_cell.length_c   1.000
_cell.angle_alpha   90.00
_cell.angle_beta   90.00
_cell.angle_gamma   90.00
#
_symmetry.space_group_name_H-M   'P 1'
#
loop_
_entity.id
_entity.type
_entity.pdbx_description
1 polymer ?
#
loop_
_entity_poly.entity_id
_entity_poly.type
_entity_poly.pdbx_seq_one_letter_code
_entity_poly.pdbx_strand_id
1 'polypeptide(L)'
;MIRKRLKSLVIYAFLAVAVGIIGFYMYKSVMDTNKLFIELDEQEDTVATVVPLDNVNYTIEGKKYRWGIVIPGEELAEDSKNHGVASYLYSVDEMAEKGYKLNVKYIKENDELIVYESDRVRELVKNPWPPSAGIFLYCISGALASVCIYQIIRILLIVRILKKGVLTTGTFISAFHSSFGSAKYYKVKFSYTRNGETFTVITPNCYDSVSVDKFERLVVLDVRVLEKKAVIVEKS
;
A
#
# COMPACT_ATOMS: atom_id res chain seq x y z
N MET A 1 -15.65 -11.89 -22.29
CA MET A 1 -14.92 -10.62 -22.09
C MET A 1 -15.22 -9.92 -20.76
N ILE A 2 -16.47 -9.61 -20.40
CA ILE A 2 -16.86 -9.00 -19.09
C ILE A 2 -16.33 -9.84 -17.92
N ARG A 3 -16.41 -11.17 -18.01
CA ARG A 3 -15.92 -12.10 -16.96
C ARG A 3 -14.42 -11.97 -16.66
N LYS A 4 -13.55 -11.72 -17.66
CA LYS A 4 -12.10 -11.49 -17.47
C LYS A 4 -11.86 -10.13 -16.77
N ARG A 5 -12.60 -9.08 -17.16
CA ARG A 5 -12.52 -7.76 -16.50
C ARG A 5 -13.00 -7.80 -15.06
N LEU A 6 -14.07 -8.57 -14.78
CA LEU A 6 -14.58 -8.74 -13.43
C LEU A 6 -13.54 -9.41 -12.52
N LYS A 7 -12.83 -10.45 -13.00
CA LYS A 7 -11.73 -11.08 -12.26
C LYS A 7 -10.61 -10.09 -11.96
N SER A 8 -10.18 -9.33 -12.95
CA SER A 8 -9.15 -8.29 -12.76
C SER A 8 -9.60 -7.22 -11.76
N LEU A 9 -10.85 -6.77 -11.83
CA LEU A 9 -11.42 -5.82 -10.89
C LEU A 9 -11.36 -6.32 -9.44
N VAL A 10 -11.76 -7.58 -9.22
CA VAL A 10 -11.71 -8.19 -7.87
C VAL A 10 -10.29 -8.23 -7.32
N ILE A 11 -9.31 -8.60 -8.16
CA ILE A 11 -7.90 -8.65 -7.75
C ILE A 11 -7.40 -7.24 -7.38
N TYR A 12 -7.64 -6.23 -8.21
CA TYR A 12 -7.21 -4.86 -7.91
C TYR A 12 -7.92 -4.27 -6.70
N ALA A 13 -9.22 -4.55 -6.51
CA ALA A 13 -9.96 -4.12 -5.34
C ALA A 13 -9.38 -4.74 -4.05
N PHE A 14 -9.10 -6.04 -4.08
CA PHE A 14 -8.46 -6.71 -2.94
C PHE A 14 -7.09 -6.13 -2.62
N LEU A 15 -6.24 -5.93 -3.64
CA LEU A 15 -4.92 -5.31 -3.47
C LEU A 15 -5.02 -3.88 -2.93
N ALA A 16 -5.96 -3.07 -3.42
CA ALA A 16 -6.15 -1.71 -2.93
C ALA A 16 -6.50 -1.70 -1.44
N VAL A 17 -7.41 -2.57 -1.01
CA VAL A 17 -7.81 -2.68 0.40
C VAL A 17 -6.65 -3.18 1.26
N ALA A 18 -5.95 -4.23 0.84
CA ALA A 18 -4.83 -4.80 1.60
C ALA A 18 -3.69 -3.77 1.79
N VAL A 19 -3.28 -3.10 0.71
CA VAL A 19 -2.25 -2.06 0.76
C VAL A 19 -2.70 -0.87 1.60
N GLY A 20 -3.97 -0.48 1.51
CA GLY A 20 -4.55 0.60 2.31
C GLY A 20 -4.53 0.28 3.82
N ILE A 21 -4.88 -0.94 4.19
CA ILE A 21 -4.84 -1.40 5.59
C ILE A 21 -3.40 -1.37 6.12
N ILE A 22 -2.44 -1.92 5.38
CA ILE A 22 -1.02 -1.92 5.76
C ILE A 22 -0.53 -0.47 5.92
N GLY A 23 -0.84 0.40 4.96
CA GLY A 23 -0.49 1.83 5.02
C GLY A 23 -1.07 2.53 6.25
N PHE A 24 -2.31 2.22 6.62
CA PHE A 24 -2.95 2.74 7.82
C PHE A 24 -2.21 2.33 9.09
N TYR A 25 -1.92 1.05 9.24
CA TYR A 25 -1.21 0.58 10.44
C TYR A 25 0.19 1.17 10.54
N MET A 26 0.94 1.26 9.44
CA MET A 26 2.26 1.88 9.43
C MET A 26 2.19 3.37 9.76
N TYR A 27 1.26 4.11 9.17
CA TYR A 27 1.05 5.52 9.49
C TYR A 27 0.70 5.72 10.96
N LYS A 28 -0.29 4.97 11.45
CA LYS A 28 -0.74 5.04 12.84
C LYS A 28 0.39 4.70 13.80
N SER A 29 1.13 3.62 13.57
CA SER A 29 2.26 3.20 14.42
C SER A 29 3.30 4.30 14.56
N VAL A 30 3.69 4.96 13.46
CA VAL A 30 4.65 6.08 13.51
C VAL A 30 4.09 7.27 14.29
N MET A 31 2.81 7.61 14.07
CA MET A 31 2.18 8.73 14.78
C MET A 31 2.04 8.46 16.27
N ASP A 32 1.64 7.24 16.66
CA ASP A 32 1.51 6.84 18.06
C ASP A 32 2.89 6.86 18.75
N THR A 33 3.94 6.39 18.07
CA THR A 33 5.31 6.42 18.58
C THR A 33 5.83 7.86 18.75
N ASN A 34 5.62 8.73 17.76
CA ASN A 34 6.03 10.13 17.88
C ASN A 34 5.29 10.84 19.03
N LYS A 35 4.00 10.55 19.22
CA LYS A 35 3.21 11.07 20.34
C LYS A 35 3.77 10.59 21.68
N LEU A 36 4.10 9.32 21.79
CA LEU A 36 4.73 8.76 22.98
C LEU A 36 6.03 9.48 23.34
N PHE A 37 6.88 9.78 22.37
CA PHE A 37 8.14 10.50 22.63
C PHE A 37 7.89 11.94 23.09
N ILE A 38 6.86 12.62 22.59
CA ILE A 38 6.47 13.94 23.10
C ILE A 38 6.02 13.84 24.56
N GLU A 39 5.18 12.88 24.91
CA GLU A 39 4.74 12.65 26.29
C GLU A 39 5.90 12.30 27.23
N LEU A 40 6.87 11.51 26.74
CA LEU A 40 8.09 11.20 27.51
C LEU A 40 9.00 12.42 27.69
N ASP A 41 9.10 13.30 26.70
CA ASP A 41 9.96 14.49 26.79
C ASP A 41 9.46 15.50 27.85
N GLU A 42 8.15 15.50 28.13
CA GLU A 42 7.55 16.32 29.21
C GLU A 42 7.86 15.80 30.61
N GLN A 43 8.30 14.53 30.75
CA GLN A 43 8.68 13.98 32.07
C GLN A 43 10.04 14.47 32.52
N GLU A 44 10.24 14.50 33.85
CA GLU A 44 11.58 14.75 34.42
C GLU A 44 12.53 13.59 34.16
N ASP A 45 13.82 13.93 34.00
CA ASP A 45 14.85 12.93 33.84
C ASP A 45 15.09 12.15 35.13
N THR A 46 15.11 10.85 35.05
CA THR A 46 15.43 9.97 36.18
C THR A 46 16.80 9.34 35.99
N VAL A 47 17.62 9.35 37.02
CA VAL A 47 18.92 8.67 36.99
C VAL A 47 18.73 7.20 37.25
N ALA A 48 18.96 6.39 36.25
CA ALA A 48 18.93 4.93 36.33
C ALA A 48 20.33 4.35 36.40
N THR A 49 20.47 3.17 36.99
CA THR A 49 21.72 2.41 37.03
C THR A 49 21.61 1.22 36.11
N VAL A 50 22.56 1.09 35.19
CA VAL A 50 22.69 -0.09 34.33
C VAL A 50 23.46 -1.15 35.10
N VAL A 51 22.89 -2.35 35.20
CA VAL A 51 23.52 -3.46 35.93
C VAL A 51 23.71 -4.64 34.98
N PRO A 52 24.89 -5.27 35.02
CA PRO A 52 25.09 -6.53 34.31
C PRO A 52 24.27 -7.66 34.98
N LEU A 53 23.64 -8.46 34.16
CA LEU A 53 22.93 -9.67 34.58
C LEU A 53 23.71 -10.90 34.13
N ASP A 54 23.62 -12.00 34.86
CA ASP A 54 24.46 -13.20 34.67
C ASP A 54 24.24 -13.99 33.38
N ASN A 55 23.42 -13.48 32.44
CA ASN A 55 23.17 -14.11 31.14
C ASN A 55 23.14 -13.10 29.98
N VAL A 56 23.77 -13.46 29.03
CA VAL A 56 24.54 -12.90 27.95
C VAL A 56 23.76 -12.32 26.75
N ASN A 57 23.86 -11.01 26.46
CA ASN A 57 23.45 -10.52 25.12
C ASN A 57 24.40 -9.48 24.45
N TYR A 58 25.34 -8.88 25.15
CA TYR A 58 26.32 -7.97 24.51
C TYR A 58 27.71 -8.19 25.02
N THR A 59 28.72 -7.64 24.31
CA THR A 59 30.11 -7.94 24.58
C THR A 59 30.82 -6.67 25.04
N ILE A 60 31.33 -6.64 26.27
CA ILE A 60 32.30 -5.65 26.73
C ILE A 60 33.64 -6.38 26.90
N GLU A 61 34.68 -5.86 26.29
CA GLU A 61 36.03 -6.46 26.36
C GLU A 61 36.04 -7.98 26.02
N GLY A 62 35.25 -8.38 25.03
CA GLY A 62 35.17 -9.79 24.63
C GLY A 62 34.29 -10.68 25.51
N LYS A 63 33.72 -10.15 26.59
CA LYS A 63 32.74 -10.86 27.43
C LYS A 63 31.33 -10.47 27.04
N LYS A 64 30.48 -11.44 27.02
CA LYS A 64 29.04 -11.23 26.71
C LYS A 64 28.28 -11.00 28.00
N TYR A 65 27.45 -9.95 28.07
CA TYR A 65 26.66 -9.60 29.23
C TYR A 65 25.22 -9.47 28.84
N ARG A 66 24.35 -9.82 29.76
CA ARG A 66 22.96 -9.37 29.80
C ARG A 66 22.89 -8.18 30.74
N TRP A 67 22.08 -7.21 30.45
CA TRP A 67 21.97 -6.00 31.26
C TRP A 67 20.52 -5.73 31.66
N GLY A 68 20.37 -5.02 32.74
CA GLY A 68 19.09 -4.50 33.20
C GLY A 68 19.24 -3.04 33.63
N ILE A 69 18.16 -2.36 33.81
CA ILE A 69 18.10 -0.97 34.26
C ILE A 69 17.35 -0.94 35.57
N VAL A 70 18.01 -0.42 36.60
CA VAL A 70 17.41 -0.18 37.91
C VAL A 70 17.05 1.29 38.05
N ILE A 71 15.76 1.57 38.19
CA ILE A 71 15.23 2.90 38.43
C ILE A 71 14.86 2.99 39.92
N PRO A 72 15.28 4.05 40.65
CA PRO A 72 14.95 4.19 42.08
C PRO A 72 13.43 4.14 42.32
N GLY A 73 13.00 3.20 43.16
CA GLY A 73 11.61 3.00 43.49
C GLY A 73 10.78 2.10 42.57
N GLU A 74 11.40 1.60 41.48
CA GLU A 74 10.78 0.68 40.53
C GLU A 74 11.49 -0.69 40.54
N GLU A 75 10.83 -1.68 39.98
CA GLU A 75 11.41 -2.99 39.76
C GLU A 75 12.49 -2.94 38.66
N LEU A 76 13.38 -3.95 38.65
CA LEU A 76 14.41 -4.10 37.64
C LEU A 76 13.78 -4.26 36.25
N ALA A 77 14.10 -3.35 35.33
CA ALA A 77 13.76 -3.47 33.92
C ALA A 77 14.80 -4.36 33.21
N GLU A 78 14.44 -5.60 32.91
CA GLU A 78 15.31 -6.51 32.17
C GLU A 78 15.18 -6.30 30.65
N ASP A 79 16.31 -6.38 29.91
CA ASP A 79 16.34 -6.23 28.47
C ASP A 79 15.51 -7.29 27.72
N SER A 80 15.37 -8.49 28.30
CA SER A 80 14.58 -9.59 27.70
C SER A 80 13.07 -9.36 27.71
N LYS A 81 12.58 -8.51 28.60
CA LYS A 81 11.16 -8.18 28.73
C LYS A 81 10.79 -6.91 27.99
N ASN A 82 11.76 -6.02 27.80
CA ASN A 82 11.55 -4.71 27.19
C ASN A 82 12.25 -4.61 25.82
N HIS A 83 11.63 -5.14 24.77
CA HIS A 83 12.15 -5.08 23.39
C HIS A 83 12.41 -3.65 22.88
N GLY A 84 11.89 -2.63 23.54
CA GLY A 84 12.12 -1.23 23.19
C GLY A 84 13.39 -0.62 23.75
N VAL A 85 13.89 -1.11 24.88
CA VAL A 85 15.02 -0.47 25.59
C VAL A 85 16.31 -0.58 24.80
N ALA A 86 16.65 -1.77 24.28
CA ALA A 86 17.90 -2.00 23.54
C ALA A 86 18.01 -1.19 22.25
N SER A 87 16.88 -0.93 21.57
CA SER A 87 16.88 -0.16 20.33
C SER A 87 16.98 1.37 20.54
N TYR A 88 16.84 1.84 21.77
CA TYR A 88 16.86 3.26 22.12
C TYR A 88 18.02 3.67 23.02
N LEU A 89 18.82 2.74 23.50
CA LEU A 89 20.05 2.98 24.22
C LEU A 89 21.23 2.95 23.26
N TYR A 90 22.03 4.01 23.25
CA TYR A 90 23.00 4.26 22.17
C TYR A 90 24.23 3.37 22.19
N SER A 91 24.82 3.06 23.23
CA SER A 91 25.91 2.09 23.25
C SER A 91 26.19 1.56 24.64
N VAL A 92 26.50 0.31 24.68
CA VAL A 92 26.87 -0.40 25.90
C VAL A 92 28.22 0.09 26.39
N ASP A 93 29.13 0.47 25.49
CA ASP A 93 30.45 0.97 25.81
C ASP A 93 30.36 2.33 26.53
N GLU A 94 29.49 3.25 26.06
CA GLU A 94 29.25 4.53 26.77
C GLU A 94 28.62 4.34 28.14
N MET A 95 27.75 3.34 28.31
CA MET A 95 27.17 3.00 29.61
C MET A 95 28.24 2.51 30.58
N ALA A 96 29.16 1.68 30.12
CA ALA A 96 30.28 1.20 30.93
C ALA A 96 31.24 2.35 31.35
N GLU A 97 31.57 3.25 30.42
CA GLU A 97 32.41 4.42 30.66
C GLU A 97 31.80 5.41 31.66
N LYS A 98 30.46 5.60 31.61
CA LYS A 98 29.72 6.46 32.54
C LYS A 98 29.44 5.82 33.91
N GLY A 99 30.05 4.66 34.20
CA GLY A 99 29.82 3.93 35.45
C GLY A 99 28.39 3.41 35.56
N TYR A 100 27.82 3.00 34.44
CA TYR A 100 26.49 2.41 34.33
C TYR A 100 25.34 3.31 34.81
N LYS A 101 25.48 4.64 34.78
CA LYS A 101 24.44 5.59 35.12
C LYS A 101 23.96 6.32 33.86
N LEU A 102 22.64 6.37 33.68
CA LEU A 102 22.01 7.01 32.55
C LEU A 102 20.89 7.91 33.04
N ASN A 103 20.68 9.02 32.34
CA ASN A 103 19.45 9.77 32.44
C ASN A 103 18.42 9.10 31.54
N VAL A 104 17.32 8.68 32.14
CA VAL A 104 16.27 7.95 31.45
C VAL A 104 14.92 8.59 31.67
N LYS A 105 14.02 8.33 30.73
CA LYS A 105 12.59 8.54 30.84
C LYS A 105 11.91 7.19 30.69
N TYR A 106 10.83 6.95 31.40
CA TYR A 106 10.21 5.64 31.37
C TYR A 106 8.68 5.70 31.47
N ILE A 107 8.03 4.68 30.98
CA ILE A 107 6.62 4.43 31.17
C ILE A 107 6.42 3.05 31.76
N LYS A 108 5.33 2.88 32.50
CA LYS A 108 4.90 1.59 33.02
C LYS A 108 3.61 1.20 32.29
N GLU A 109 3.70 0.13 31.52
CA GLU A 109 2.59 -0.40 30.74
C GLU A 109 2.43 -1.89 31.02
N ASN A 110 1.25 -2.34 31.46
CA ASN A 110 0.94 -3.73 31.76
C ASN A 110 1.92 -4.38 32.75
N ASP A 111 2.33 -3.65 33.80
CA ASP A 111 3.37 -4.05 34.76
C ASP A 111 4.78 -4.22 34.18
N GLU A 112 4.99 -3.84 32.94
CA GLU A 112 6.31 -3.78 32.31
C GLU A 112 6.84 -2.34 32.30
N LEU A 113 8.15 -2.21 32.60
CA LEU A 113 8.83 -0.94 32.60
C LEU A 113 9.54 -0.75 31.26
N ILE A 114 9.09 0.23 30.48
CA ILE A 114 9.70 0.58 29.19
C ILE A 114 10.54 1.83 29.39
N VAL A 115 11.85 1.72 29.19
CA VAL A 115 12.83 2.75 29.52
C VAL A 115 13.50 3.26 28.25
N TYR A 116 13.66 4.57 28.17
CA TYR A 116 14.33 5.25 27.05
C TYR A 116 15.41 6.17 27.57
N GLU A 117 16.53 6.27 26.88
CA GLU A 117 17.56 7.27 27.18
C GLU A 117 17.03 8.68 26.91
N SER A 118 17.18 9.59 27.90
CA SER A 118 16.62 10.94 27.81
C SER A 118 17.10 11.73 26.60
N ASP A 119 18.39 11.64 26.25
CA ASP A 119 18.94 12.34 25.10
C ASP A 119 18.38 11.82 23.80
N ARG A 120 18.10 10.50 23.72
CA ARG A 120 17.46 9.89 22.57
C ARG A 120 16.00 10.34 22.41
N VAL A 121 15.25 10.43 23.49
CA VAL A 121 13.89 10.98 23.48
C VAL A 121 13.89 12.41 22.93
N ARG A 122 14.78 13.27 23.43
CA ARG A 122 14.93 14.67 22.97
C ARG A 122 15.29 14.75 21.49
N GLU A 123 16.17 13.86 21.02
CA GLU A 123 16.53 13.79 19.60
C GLU A 123 15.35 13.40 18.72
N LEU A 124 14.57 12.39 19.11
CA LEU A 124 13.40 11.92 18.38
C LEU A 124 12.26 12.93 18.38
N VAL A 125 12.10 13.72 19.43
CA VAL A 125 11.15 14.84 19.45
C VAL A 125 11.58 15.95 18.50
N LYS A 126 12.87 16.27 18.43
CA LYS A 126 13.39 17.27 17.47
C LYS A 126 13.31 16.80 16.01
N ASN A 127 13.52 15.51 15.79
CA ASN A 127 13.55 14.89 14.47
C ASN A 127 12.57 13.69 14.44
N PRO A 128 11.24 13.94 14.45
CA PRO A 128 10.27 12.87 14.53
C PRO A 128 10.32 11.98 13.28
N TRP A 129 10.02 10.73 13.46
CA TRP A 129 9.97 9.79 12.35
C TRP A 129 8.93 10.20 11.32
N PRO A 130 9.32 10.33 10.05
CA PRO A 130 8.37 10.72 9.03
C PRO A 130 7.41 9.56 8.71
N PRO A 131 6.09 9.81 8.64
CA PRO A 131 5.12 8.78 8.27
C PRO A 131 5.10 8.47 6.75
N SER A 132 6.22 8.75 6.06
CA SER A 132 6.34 8.69 4.59
C SER A 132 5.99 7.33 4.00
N ALA A 133 6.40 6.23 4.66
CA ALA A 133 6.09 4.88 4.19
C ALA A 133 4.57 4.60 4.20
N GLY A 134 3.88 4.99 5.27
CA GLY A 134 2.41 4.88 5.35
C GLY A 134 1.72 5.72 4.29
N ILE A 135 2.14 6.98 4.11
CA ILE A 135 1.61 7.90 3.08
C ILE A 135 1.84 7.33 1.69
N PHE A 136 3.03 6.80 1.40
CA PHE A 136 3.34 6.19 0.11
C PHE A 136 2.41 5.00 -0.20
N LEU A 137 2.15 4.13 0.77
CA LEU A 137 1.20 3.02 0.60
C LEU A 137 -0.24 3.50 0.39
N TYR A 138 -0.65 4.60 1.04
CA TYR A 138 -1.95 5.23 0.75
C TYR A 138 -2.04 5.73 -0.69
N CYS A 139 -0.99 6.36 -1.21
CA CYS A 139 -0.96 6.81 -2.61
C CYS A 139 -1.10 5.62 -3.57
N ILE A 140 -0.41 4.50 -3.31
CA ILE A 140 -0.54 3.26 -4.11
C ILE A 140 -1.96 2.72 -4.03
N SER A 141 -2.55 2.63 -2.82
CA SER A 141 -3.93 2.19 -2.63
C SER A 141 -4.92 3.06 -3.40
N GLY A 142 -4.77 4.38 -3.34
CA GLY A 142 -5.58 5.34 -4.10
C GLY A 142 -5.46 5.17 -5.61
N ALA A 143 -4.25 4.92 -6.13
CA ALA A 143 -4.02 4.63 -7.54
C ALA A 143 -4.73 3.33 -7.98
N LEU A 144 -4.63 2.26 -7.18
CA LEU A 144 -5.33 1.00 -7.45
C LEU A 144 -6.85 1.16 -7.41
N ALA A 145 -7.39 1.91 -6.44
CA ALA A 145 -8.81 2.23 -6.37
C ALA A 145 -9.30 3.01 -7.60
N SER A 146 -8.51 3.96 -8.10
CA SER A 146 -8.80 4.71 -9.31
C SER A 146 -8.89 3.80 -10.55
N VAL A 147 -8.00 2.81 -10.65
CA VAL A 147 -8.07 1.78 -11.70
C VAL A 147 -9.36 0.95 -11.57
N CYS A 148 -9.75 0.59 -10.36
CA CYS A 148 -11.02 -0.14 -10.11
C CYS A 148 -12.23 0.68 -10.57
N ILE A 149 -12.31 1.95 -10.18
CA ILE A 149 -13.39 2.86 -10.58
C ILE A 149 -13.46 2.97 -12.11
N TYR A 150 -12.33 3.17 -12.76
CA TYR A 150 -12.27 3.21 -14.21
C TYR A 150 -12.78 1.92 -14.86
N GLN A 151 -12.43 0.74 -14.34
CA GLN A 151 -12.92 -0.54 -14.85
C GLN A 151 -14.43 -0.70 -14.65
N ILE A 152 -14.96 -0.27 -13.50
CA ILE A 152 -16.40 -0.30 -13.22
C ILE A 152 -17.15 0.57 -14.24
N ILE A 153 -16.73 1.82 -14.45
CA ILE A 153 -17.34 2.74 -15.41
C ILE A 153 -17.34 2.10 -16.81
N ARG A 154 -16.24 1.47 -17.20
CA ARG A 154 -16.13 0.77 -18.49
C ARG A 154 -17.09 -0.41 -18.61
N ILE A 155 -17.22 -1.23 -17.59
CA ILE A 155 -18.14 -2.36 -17.56
C ILE A 155 -19.59 -1.86 -17.66
N LEU A 156 -19.95 -0.85 -16.87
CA LEU A 156 -21.30 -0.27 -16.89
C LEU A 156 -21.65 0.32 -18.27
N LEU A 157 -20.70 1.01 -18.91
CA LEU A 157 -20.88 1.53 -20.27
C LEU A 157 -21.15 0.40 -21.26
N ILE A 158 -20.36 -0.68 -21.24
CA ILE A 158 -20.53 -1.82 -22.12
C ILE A 158 -21.90 -2.48 -21.91
N VAL A 159 -22.27 -2.72 -20.65
CA VAL A 159 -23.58 -3.31 -20.29
C VAL A 159 -24.73 -2.41 -20.76
N ARG A 160 -24.60 -1.09 -20.59
CA ARG A 160 -25.61 -0.13 -21.07
C ARG A 160 -25.76 -0.19 -22.59
N ILE A 161 -24.66 -0.25 -23.35
CA ILE A 161 -24.70 -0.38 -24.81
C ILE A 161 -25.32 -1.70 -25.23
N LEU A 162 -24.95 -2.81 -24.57
CA LEU A 162 -25.50 -4.14 -24.88
C LEU A 162 -27.00 -4.24 -24.57
N LYS A 163 -27.50 -3.56 -23.53
CA LYS A 163 -28.93 -3.58 -23.16
C LYS A 163 -29.78 -2.63 -23.97
N LYS A 164 -29.30 -1.40 -24.20
CA LYS A 164 -30.09 -0.31 -24.78
C LYS A 164 -29.67 0.05 -26.21
N GLY A 165 -28.57 -0.47 -26.70
CA GLY A 165 -28.07 -0.17 -28.04
C GLY A 165 -28.86 -0.85 -29.13
N VAL A 166 -29.05 -0.16 -30.25
CA VAL A 166 -29.67 -0.70 -31.47
C VAL A 166 -28.66 -1.62 -32.18
N LEU A 167 -29.10 -2.80 -32.57
CA LEU A 167 -28.30 -3.71 -33.37
C LEU A 167 -28.21 -3.18 -34.81
N THR A 168 -27.00 -3.09 -35.35
CA THR A 168 -26.73 -2.69 -36.73
C THR A 168 -25.47 -3.39 -37.23
N THR A 169 -25.19 -3.22 -38.50
CA THR A 169 -23.96 -3.74 -39.11
C THR A 169 -22.88 -2.68 -39.14
N GLY A 170 -21.65 -3.08 -38.87
CA GLY A 170 -20.46 -2.25 -38.97
C GLY A 170 -19.43 -2.89 -39.91
N THR A 171 -18.59 -2.05 -40.52
CA THR A 171 -17.49 -2.50 -41.37
C THR A 171 -16.16 -2.36 -40.61
N PHE A 172 -15.40 -3.42 -40.55
CA PHE A 172 -14.05 -3.40 -39.93
C PHE A 172 -13.15 -2.47 -40.72
N ILE A 173 -12.36 -1.65 -40.02
CA ILE A 173 -11.36 -0.74 -40.61
C ILE A 173 -9.94 -1.16 -40.24
N SER A 174 -9.68 -1.28 -38.95
CA SER A 174 -8.35 -1.63 -38.44
C SER A 174 -8.39 -2.07 -36.99
N ALA A 175 -7.34 -2.73 -36.55
CA ALA A 175 -7.08 -2.98 -35.14
C ALA A 175 -5.71 -2.42 -34.75
N PHE A 176 -5.59 -1.96 -33.51
CA PHE A 176 -4.33 -1.44 -32.99
C PHE A 176 -4.14 -1.86 -31.52
N HIS A 177 -2.91 -1.94 -31.11
CA HIS A 177 -2.58 -2.33 -29.75
C HIS A 177 -3.21 -1.40 -28.71
N SER A 178 -3.75 -1.96 -27.65
CA SER A 178 -4.22 -1.18 -26.54
C SER A 178 -3.03 -0.66 -25.73
N SER A 179 -2.98 0.66 -25.49
CA SER A 179 -1.94 1.29 -24.67
C SER A 179 -1.97 0.86 -23.19
N PHE A 180 -3.08 0.22 -22.77
CA PHE A 180 -3.27 -0.31 -21.42
C PHE A 180 -3.42 -1.83 -21.50
N GLY A 181 -2.38 -2.56 -21.15
CA GLY A 181 -2.39 -4.01 -21.06
C GLY A 181 -1.23 -4.67 -21.79
N SER A 182 -1.09 -5.97 -21.61
CA SER A 182 -0.07 -6.76 -22.32
C SER A 182 -0.26 -6.63 -23.84
N ALA A 183 0.82 -6.78 -24.61
CA ALA A 183 0.85 -6.72 -26.08
C ALA A 183 -0.13 -7.65 -26.82
N LYS A 184 -0.95 -8.40 -26.09
CA LYS A 184 -1.93 -9.38 -26.59
C LYS A 184 -3.34 -8.84 -26.82
N TYR A 185 -3.60 -7.55 -26.53
CA TYR A 185 -4.95 -6.99 -26.64
C TYR A 185 -5.02 -5.81 -27.61
N TYR A 186 -6.05 -5.81 -28.43
CA TYR A 186 -6.27 -4.84 -29.49
C TYR A 186 -7.60 -4.12 -29.29
N LYS A 187 -7.64 -2.84 -29.65
CA LYS A 187 -8.87 -2.11 -29.89
C LYS A 187 -9.20 -2.18 -31.38
N VAL A 188 -10.48 -2.28 -31.69
CA VAL A 188 -10.96 -2.36 -33.07
C VAL A 188 -11.61 -1.04 -33.46
N LYS A 189 -11.22 -0.52 -34.61
CA LYS A 189 -11.82 0.61 -35.28
C LYS A 189 -12.73 0.07 -36.38
N PHE A 190 -13.97 0.52 -36.39
CA PHE A 190 -14.96 0.14 -37.40
C PHE A 190 -15.87 1.33 -37.76
N SER A 191 -16.52 1.27 -38.91
CA SER A 191 -17.56 2.23 -39.29
C SER A 191 -18.93 1.58 -39.27
N TYR A 192 -19.97 2.36 -39.03
CA TYR A 192 -21.37 1.97 -39.20
C TYR A 192 -22.19 3.13 -39.73
N THR A 193 -23.25 2.82 -40.45
CA THR A 193 -24.17 3.83 -40.98
C THR A 193 -25.44 3.87 -40.16
N ARG A 194 -25.88 5.07 -39.79
CA ARG A 194 -27.16 5.28 -39.10
C ARG A 194 -27.79 6.56 -39.62
N ASN A 195 -29.05 6.48 -40.03
CA ASN A 195 -29.84 7.59 -40.62
C ASN A 195 -29.12 8.27 -41.81
N GLY A 196 -28.44 7.49 -42.64
CA GLY A 196 -27.72 8.00 -43.81
C GLY A 196 -26.30 8.57 -43.53
N GLU A 197 -25.94 8.74 -42.25
CA GLU A 197 -24.62 9.21 -41.85
C GLU A 197 -23.70 8.05 -41.46
N THR A 198 -22.44 8.12 -41.87
CA THR A 198 -21.41 7.12 -41.51
C THR A 198 -20.58 7.61 -40.35
N PHE A 199 -20.55 6.80 -39.30
CA PHE A 199 -19.77 7.06 -38.08
C PHE A 199 -18.61 6.08 -37.99
N THR A 200 -17.44 6.60 -37.61
CA THR A 200 -16.26 5.79 -37.32
C THR A 200 -16.05 5.75 -35.80
N VAL A 201 -15.94 4.56 -35.22
CA VAL A 201 -15.87 4.36 -33.77
C VAL A 201 -14.75 3.38 -33.41
N ILE A 202 -14.13 3.63 -32.27
CA ILE A 202 -13.19 2.70 -31.65
C ILE A 202 -13.91 1.96 -30.52
N THR A 203 -13.78 0.62 -30.48
CA THR A 203 -14.44 -0.17 -29.44
C THR A 203 -13.98 0.23 -28.04
N PRO A 204 -14.88 0.34 -27.07
CA PRO A 204 -14.51 0.48 -25.66
C PRO A 204 -13.85 -0.79 -25.10
N ASN A 205 -14.03 -1.93 -25.75
CA ASN A 205 -13.46 -3.22 -25.37
C ASN A 205 -12.12 -3.44 -26.04
N CYS A 206 -11.34 -4.37 -25.46
CA CYS A 206 -10.15 -4.93 -26.10
C CYS A 206 -10.45 -6.39 -26.47
N TYR A 207 -9.88 -6.83 -27.59
CA TYR A 207 -10.03 -8.17 -28.16
C TYR A 207 -8.66 -8.82 -28.23
N ASP A 208 -8.61 -10.14 -28.16
CA ASP A 208 -7.40 -10.91 -28.43
C ASP A 208 -7.11 -11.00 -29.95
N SER A 209 -5.93 -11.45 -30.33
CA SER A 209 -5.53 -11.55 -31.73
C SER A 209 -6.47 -12.46 -32.54
N VAL A 210 -6.92 -13.56 -31.94
CA VAL A 210 -7.82 -14.52 -32.61
C VAL A 210 -9.15 -13.86 -32.97
N SER A 211 -9.71 -13.07 -32.06
CA SER A 211 -10.94 -12.30 -32.32
C SER A 211 -10.72 -11.24 -33.41
N VAL A 212 -9.56 -10.56 -33.39
CA VAL A 212 -9.23 -9.56 -34.40
C VAL A 212 -9.09 -10.19 -35.79
N ASP A 213 -8.35 -11.30 -35.92
CA ASP A 213 -8.21 -12.03 -37.18
C ASP A 213 -9.58 -12.48 -37.71
N LYS A 214 -10.49 -12.89 -36.85
CA LYS A 214 -11.87 -13.20 -37.19
C LYS A 214 -12.62 -11.99 -37.72
N PHE A 215 -12.50 -10.84 -37.10
CA PHE A 215 -13.16 -9.60 -37.50
C PHE A 215 -12.63 -9.10 -38.84
N GLU A 216 -11.34 -9.20 -39.06
CA GLU A 216 -10.69 -8.85 -40.33
C GLU A 216 -11.18 -9.71 -41.50
N ARG A 217 -11.34 -11.01 -41.29
CA ARG A 217 -11.87 -11.93 -42.29
C ARG A 217 -13.35 -11.73 -42.60
N LEU A 218 -14.14 -11.39 -41.59
CA LEU A 218 -15.59 -11.20 -41.76
C LEU A 218 -15.95 -9.88 -42.44
N VAL A 219 -15.07 -8.85 -42.37
CA VAL A 219 -15.28 -7.48 -42.88
C VAL A 219 -16.53 -6.80 -42.29
N VAL A 220 -17.64 -7.52 -42.21
CA VAL A 220 -18.94 -7.05 -41.68
C VAL A 220 -19.14 -7.62 -40.29
N LEU A 221 -19.42 -6.72 -39.34
CA LEU A 221 -19.54 -7.02 -37.92
C LEU A 221 -20.94 -6.68 -37.42
N ASP A 222 -21.51 -7.55 -36.59
CA ASP A 222 -22.71 -7.20 -35.82
C ASP A 222 -22.30 -6.27 -34.66
N VAL A 223 -22.84 -5.08 -34.62
CA VAL A 223 -22.53 -4.06 -33.60
C VAL A 223 -23.79 -3.54 -32.91
N ARG A 224 -23.69 -3.29 -31.62
CA ARG A 224 -24.72 -2.54 -30.89
C ARG A 224 -24.26 -1.11 -30.69
N VAL A 225 -25.11 -0.18 -31.06
CA VAL A 225 -24.82 1.25 -31.06
C VAL A 225 -25.76 1.98 -30.08
N LEU A 226 -25.18 2.77 -29.21
CA LEU A 226 -25.91 3.68 -28.33
C LEU A 226 -25.27 5.07 -28.44
N GLU A 227 -26.02 6.03 -28.97
CA GLU A 227 -25.49 7.37 -29.29
C GLU A 227 -24.28 7.28 -30.25
N LYS A 228 -23.12 7.82 -29.83
CA LYS A 228 -21.84 7.76 -30.58
C LYS A 228 -20.90 6.63 -30.12
N LYS A 229 -21.38 5.70 -29.29
CA LYS A 229 -20.59 4.58 -28.75
C LYS A 229 -21.14 3.26 -29.26
N ALA A 230 -20.27 2.33 -29.58
CA ALA A 230 -20.68 1.05 -30.11
C ALA A 230 -19.78 -0.10 -29.60
N VAL A 231 -20.34 -1.30 -29.55
CA VAL A 231 -19.69 -2.53 -29.12
C VAL A 231 -19.97 -3.62 -30.16
N ILE A 232 -18.94 -4.38 -30.53
CA ILE A 232 -19.11 -5.56 -31.40
C ILE A 232 -19.80 -6.65 -30.60
N VAL A 233 -20.85 -7.23 -31.18
CA VAL A 233 -21.58 -8.36 -30.61
C VAL A 233 -20.92 -9.63 -31.16
N GLU A 234 -20.18 -10.33 -30.32
CA GLU A 234 -19.68 -11.66 -30.66
C GLU A 234 -20.89 -12.62 -30.69
N LYS A 235 -21.17 -13.22 -31.84
CA LYS A 235 -22.07 -14.36 -31.89
C LYS A 235 -21.41 -15.52 -31.14
N SER A 236 -22.10 -16.00 -30.10
CA SER A 236 -21.75 -17.23 -29.36
C SER A 236 -21.85 -18.45 -30.26
#